data_d27c362824ad0682538c9bffe8951744
#
_entry.id   d27c362824ad0682538c9bffe8951744
#
_cell.length_a   1.000
_cell.length_b   1.000
_cell.length_c   1.000
_cell.angle_alpha   90.00
_cell.angle_beta   90.00
_cell.angle_gamma   90.00
#
_symmetry.space_group_name_H-M   'P 1'
#
loop_
_entity.id
_entity.type
_entity.pdbx_description
1 polymer ?
#
loop_
_entity_poly.entity_id
_entity_poly.type
_entity_poly.pdbx_seq_one_letter_code
_entity_poly.pdbx_strand_id
1 'polypeptide(L)'
;PVTRCRDTGALAIEASTAAQRGGVISKVRDIEAFGVFYALDQIRMWKGLHKSNGLADYVGQWFAGKVPQSVLMRPQRAVGMVLEVMLDKLNAPAIEAGTPQLDLCVTHDMTIFTMRQGAGLEPVTGPDVRFMDGLLMYERDNKVFFASQHGGIVEVDDALMGYAR
;
A
#
# COMPACT_ATOMS: atom_id res chain seq x y z
N PRO A 1 5.37 -13.05 4.88
CA PRO A 1 5.57 -12.48 3.54
C PRO A 1 5.09 -13.45 2.49
N VAL A 2 4.37 -12.96 1.49
CA VAL A 2 3.84 -13.79 0.41
C VAL A 2 4.92 -13.95 -0.65
N THR A 3 5.26 -15.18 -0.98
CA THR A 3 6.35 -15.53 -1.92
C THR A 3 6.28 -14.71 -3.22
N ARG A 4 5.09 -14.61 -3.85
CA ARG A 4 4.91 -13.84 -5.08
C ARG A 4 5.31 -12.35 -4.98
N CYS A 5 5.13 -11.70 -3.83
CA CYS A 5 5.58 -10.31 -3.65
C CYS A 5 7.10 -10.21 -3.57
N ARG A 6 7.75 -11.17 -2.92
CA ARG A 6 9.22 -11.26 -2.88
C ARG A 6 9.79 -11.52 -4.28
N ASP A 7 9.18 -12.44 -5.02
CA ASP A 7 9.58 -12.76 -6.40
C ASP A 7 9.43 -11.54 -7.31
N THR A 8 8.33 -10.79 -7.21
CA THR A 8 8.15 -9.54 -7.96
C THR A 8 9.23 -8.52 -7.62
N GLY A 9 9.55 -8.35 -6.33
CA GLY A 9 10.64 -7.46 -5.91
C GLY A 9 12.00 -7.91 -6.43
N ALA A 10 12.29 -9.21 -6.41
CA ALA A 10 13.53 -9.78 -6.93
C ALA A 10 13.68 -9.57 -8.44
N LEU A 11 12.60 -9.80 -9.21
CA LEU A 11 12.57 -9.55 -10.66
C LEU A 11 12.78 -8.06 -10.99
N ALA A 12 12.21 -7.16 -10.19
CA ALA A 12 12.43 -5.71 -10.37
C ALA A 12 13.90 -5.33 -10.16
N ILE A 13 14.56 -5.91 -9.14
CA ILE A 13 16.00 -5.69 -8.88
C ILE A 13 16.81 -6.23 -10.05
N GLU A 14 16.54 -7.46 -10.50
CA GLU A 14 17.24 -8.11 -11.62
C GLU A 14 17.12 -7.26 -12.89
N ALA A 15 15.90 -6.81 -13.23
CA ALA A 15 15.66 -5.99 -14.41
C ALA A 15 16.37 -4.62 -14.33
N SER A 16 16.37 -3.98 -13.16
CA SER A 16 17.09 -2.71 -12.94
C SER A 16 18.60 -2.88 -13.08
N THR A 17 19.15 -3.97 -12.54
CA THR A 17 20.57 -4.30 -12.66
C THR A 17 20.96 -4.59 -14.12
N ALA A 18 20.15 -5.38 -14.82
CA ALA A 18 20.37 -5.68 -16.24
C ALA A 18 20.29 -4.42 -17.13
N ALA A 19 19.45 -3.45 -16.77
CA ALA A 19 19.36 -2.16 -17.46
C ALA A 19 20.51 -1.20 -17.13
N GLN A 20 21.48 -1.61 -16.29
CA GLN A 20 22.61 -0.78 -15.81
C GLN A 20 22.17 0.56 -15.19
N ARG A 21 20.99 0.58 -14.59
CA ARG A 21 20.47 1.71 -13.83
C ARG A 21 21.10 1.63 -12.44
N GLY A 22 22.19 2.38 -12.20
CA GLY A 22 23.01 2.31 -11.00
C GLY A 22 22.23 2.52 -9.69
N GLY A 23 22.88 2.27 -8.54
CA GLY A 23 22.33 2.55 -7.23
C GLY A 23 21.23 1.60 -6.74
N VAL A 24 21.05 0.43 -7.38
CA VAL A 24 19.99 -0.52 -7.04
C VAL A 24 20.30 -1.28 -5.75
N ILE A 25 19.32 -1.37 -4.85
CA ILE A 25 19.41 -2.23 -3.68
C ILE A 25 19.51 -3.71 -4.14
N SER A 26 20.48 -4.43 -3.60
CA SER A 26 20.78 -5.80 -4.02
C SER A 26 19.85 -6.87 -3.42
N LYS A 27 18.92 -6.51 -2.52
CA LYS A 27 18.03 -7.49 -1.92
C LYS A 27 16.67 -6.93 -1.53
N VAL A 28 15.65 -7.79 -1.66
CA VAL A 28 14.29 -7.53 -1.16
C VAL A 28 14.29 -7.52 0.37
N ARG A 29 13.56 -6.56 0.97
CA ARG A 29 13.30 -6.49 2.40
C ARG A 29 11.82 -6.74 2.65
N ASP A 30 11.51 -7.60 3.61
CA ASP A 30 10.14 -7.83 4.04
C ASP A 30 9.70 -6.68 4.96
N ILE A 31 8.54 -6.07 4.64
CA ILE A 31 7.91 -5.02 5.44
C ILE A 31 6.48 -5.47 5.74
N GLU A 32 6.17 -5.70 7.01
CA GLU A 32 4.88 -6.25 7.44
C GLU A 32 3.71 -5.34 7.06
N ALA A 33 3.89 -4.03 7.09
CA ALA A 33 2.85 -3.07 6.73
C ALA A 33 2.37 -3.17 5.27
N PHE A 34 3.14 -3.79 4.37
CA PHE A 34 2.73 -4.08 3.00
C PHE A 34 2.13 -5.49 2.82
N GLY A 35 2.03 -6.25 3.91
CA GLY A 35 1.33 -7.54 3.96
C GLY A 35 -0.12 -7.39 4.41
N VAL A 36 -0.70 -8.51 4.85
CA VAL A 36 -2.08 -8.57 5.39
C VAL A 36 -2.05 -8.46 6.93
N PHE A 37 -1.21 -7.57 7.46
CA PHE A 37 -0.97 -7.38 8.90
C PHE A 37 -2.23 -6.96 9.67
N TYR A 38 -3.18 -6.33 9.00
CA TYR A 38 -4.44 -5.88 9.55
C TYR A 38 -5.44 -7.03 9.82
N ALA A 39 -5.15 -8.25 9.35
CA ALA A 39 -5.97 -9.42 9.62
C ALA A 39 -5.59 -10.04 10.98
N LEU A 40 -6.42 -9.79 11.99
CA LEU A 40 -6.24 -10.31 13.35
C LEU A 40 -6.70 -11.76 13.47
N ASP A 41 -7.70 -12.17 12.65
CA ASP A 41 -8.16 -13.54 12.50
C ASP A 41 -8.29 -13.87 11.01
N GLN A 42 -7.22 -14.44 10.45
CA GLN A 42 -7.15 -14.76 9.03
C GLN A 42 -8.22 -15.77 8.60
N ILE A 43 -8.55 -16.75 9.45
CA ILE A 43 -9.55 -17.77 9.12
C ILE A 43 -10.94 -17.13 8.96
N ARG A 44 -11.33 -16.27 9.91
CA ARG A 44 -12.62 -15.57 9.84
C ARG A 44 -12.64 -14.54 8.72
N MET A 45 -11.52 -13.86 8.48
CA MET A 45 -11.37 -12.96 7.33
C MET A 45 -11.62 -13.69 6.02
N TRP A 46 -10.97 -14.83 5.76
CA TRP A 46 -11.17 -15.62 4.55
C TRP A 46 -12.61 -16.12 4.41
N LYS A 47 -13.22 -16.59 5.52
CA LYS A 47 -14.64 -16.97 5.51
C LYS A 47 -15.57 -15.80 5.19
N GLY A 48 -15.24 -14.60 5.66
CA GLY A 48 -15.99 -13.38 5.34
C GLY A 48 -15.85 -13.00 3.87
N LEU A 49 -14.62 -13.01 3.35
CA LEU A 49 -14.34 -12.72 1.94
C LEU A 49 -15.08 -13.69 1.00
N HIS A 50 -15.08 -14.99 1.29
CA HIS A 50 -15.80 -15.97 0.48
C HIS A 50 -17.33 -15.82 0.52
N LYS A 51 -17.89 -15.13 1.51
CA LYS A 51 -19.32 -14.84 1.62
C LYS A 51 -19.72 -13.51 0.99
N SER A 52 -18.76 -12.66 0.67
CA SER A 52 -18.97 -11.38 0.01
C SER A 52 -18.97 -11.53 -1.53
N ASN A 53 -19.41 -10.50 -2.22
CA ASN A 53 -19.37 -10.41 -3.68
C ASN A 53 -17.98 -9.97 -4.19
N GLY A 54 -16.92 -10.60 -3.68
CA GLY A 54 -15.55 -10.31 -4.05
C GLY A 54 -14.84 -9.35 -3.10
N LEU A 55 -13.59 -9.06 -3.43
CA LEU A 55 -12.68 -8.33 -2.54
C LEU A 55 -13.14 -6.87 -2.32
N ALA A 56 -13.57 -6.18 -3.36
CA ALA A 56 -14.05 -4.80 -3.26
C ALA A 56 -15.26 -4.68 -2.31
N ASP A 57 -16.23 -5.59 -2.42
CA ASP A 57 -17.39 -5.64 -1.52
C ASP A 57 -16.95 -5.92 -0.07
N TYR A 58 -16.02 -6.84 0.14
CA TYR A 58 -15.52 -7.15 1.48
C TYR A 58 -14.79 -5.96 2.13
N VAL A 59 -13.95 -5.26 1.37
CA VAL A 59 -13.29 -4.03 1.83
C VAL A 59 -14.33 -2.94 2.13
N GLY A 60 -15.34 -2.78 1.27
CA GLY A 60 -16.46 -1.86 1.52
C GLY A 60 -17.20 -2.16 2.82
N GLN A 61 -17.48 -3.44 3.09
CA GLN A 61 -18.09 -3.88 4.35
C GLN A 61 -17.20 -3.58 5.56
N TRP A 62 -15.89 -3.74 5.42
CA TRP A 62 -14.92 -3.42 6.46
C TRP A 62 -14.92 -1.92 6.78
N PHE A 63 -14.84 -1.04 5.78
CA PHE A 63 -14.93 0.41 5.96
C PHE A 63 -16.28 0.86 6.53
N ALA A 64 -17.37 0.16 6.21
CA ALA A 64 -18.70 0.39 6.79
C ALA A 64 -18.87 -0.15 8.22
N GLY A 65 -17.80 -0.71 8.84
CA GLY A 65 -17.84 -1.25 10.20
C GLY A 65 -18.60 -2.58 10.35
N LYS A 66 -18.93 -3.26 9.25
CA LYS A 66 -19.65 -4.54 9.27
C LYS A 66 -18.75 -5.74 9.58
N VAL A 67 -17.44 -5.58 9.43
CA VAL A 67 -16.45 -6.61 9.80
C VAL A 67 -16.00 -6.36 11.24
N PRO A 68 -16.10 -7.37 12.15
CA PRO A 68 -15.72 -7.19 13.55
C PRO A 68 -14.25 -6.83 13.71
N GLN A 69 -13.94 -5.94 14.67
CA GLN A 69 -12.55 -5.55 14.96
C GLN A 69 -11.69 -6.69 15.53
N SER A 70 -12.29 -7.79 15.93
CA SER A 70 -11.57 -9.02 16.28
C SER A 70 -11.13 -9.83 15.04
N VAL A 71 -11.58 -9.44 13.84
CA VAL A 71 -11.23 -10.10 12.57
C VAL A 71 -10.27 -9.23 11.77
N LEU A 72 -10.63 -7.96 11.57
CA LEU A 72 -9.76 -6.96 10.95
C LEU A 72 -9.63 -5.76 11.89
N MET A 73 -8.44 -5.20 12.03
CA MET A 73 -8.27 -3.94 12.76
C MET A 73 -9.09 -2.82 12.10
N ARG A 74 -9.20 -1.68 12.76
CA ARG A 74 -9.90 -0.52 12.16
C ARG A 74 -9.23 -0.14 10.83
N PRO A 75 -10.00 0.08 9.74
CA PRO A 75 -9.41 0.36 8.43
C PRO A 75 -8.55 1.63 8.43
N GLN A 76 -8.96 2.66 9.18
CA GLN A 76 -8.19 3.90 9.33
C GLN A 76 -6.78 3.62 9.89
N ARG A 77 -6.69 2.77 10.92
CA ARG A 77 -5.40 2.40 11.49
C ARG A 77 -4.52 1.63 10.49
N ALA A 78 -5.12 0.73 9.71
CA ALA A 78 -4.41 0.01 8.66
C ALA A 78 -3.83 0.97 7.61
N VAL A 79 -4.64 1.93 7.16
CA VAL A 79 -4.21 3.00 6.24
C VAL A 79 -3.05 3.81 6.83
N GLY A 80 -3.20 4.29 8.06
CA GLY A 80 -2.20 5.10 8.73
C GLY A 80 -0.84 4.39 8.83
N MET A 81 -0.83 3.11 9.22
CA MET A 81 0.42 2.33 9.33
C MET A 81 1.14 2.17 7.99
N VAL A 82 0.40 1.99 6.88
CA VAL A 82 1.01 1.94 5.54
C VAL A 82 1.57 3.30 5.16
N LEU A 83 0.81 4.38 5.39
CA LEU A 83 1.26 5.75 5.10
C LEU A 83 2.50 6.12 5.90
N GLU A 84 2.58 5.78 7.20
CA GLU A 84 3.77 6.01 8.02
C GLU A 84 5.01 5.36 7.40
N VAL A 85 4.92 4.09 7.00
CA VAL A 85 6.06 3.41 6.38
C VAL A 85 6.44 4.05 5.05
N MET A 86 5.48 4.48 4.24
CA MET A 86 5.76 5.16 2.98
C MET A 86 6.41 6.53 3.21
N LEU A 87 5.95 7.29 4.21
CA LEU A 87 6.54 8.57 4.61
C LEU A 87 7.96 8.40 5.15
N ASP A 88 8.20 7.40 6.00
CA ASP A 88 9.54 7.09 6.49
C ASP A 88 10.50 6.80 5.34
N LYS A 89 10.02 6.12 4.29
CA LYS A 89 10.82 5.87 3.08
C LYS A 89 11.06 7.13 2.27
N LEU A 90 10.03 7.95 2.07
CA LEU A 90 10.15 9.22 1.34
C LEU A 90 11.13 10.17 2.03
N ASN A 91 11.11 10.23 3.37
CA ASN A 91 11.97 11.08 4.18
C ASN A 91 13.36 10.48 4.45
N ALA A 92 13.59 9.22 4.08
CA ALA A 92 14.88 8.59 4.28
C ALA A 92 15.95 9.27 3.40
N PRO A 93 17.20 9.42 3.91
CA PRO A 93 18.28 9.94 3.09
C PRO A 93 18.46 9.10 1.83
N ALA A 94 18.66 9.77 0.70
CA ALA A 94 19.00 9.08 -0.54
C ALA A 94 20.26 8.23 -0.37
N ILE A 95 20.30 7.06 -1.00
CA ILE A 95 21.46 6.16 -0.97
C ILE A 95 22.70 6.88 -1.52
N GLU A 96 22.48 7.69 -2.55
CA GLU A 96 23.50 8.51 -3.17
C GLU A 96 23.04 9.97 -3.23
N ALA A 97 23.79 10.87 -2.59
CA ALA A 97 23.43 12.27 -2.50
C ALA A 97 23.26 12.92 -3.88
N GLY A 98 22.16 13.63 -4.08
CA GLY A 98 21.85 14.32 -5.34
C GLY A 98 21.30 13.42 -6.45
N THR A 99 21.11 12.12 -6.20
CA THR A 99 20.51 11.20 -7.15
C THR A 99 19.03 10.97 -6.82
N PRO A 100 18.10 11.07 -7.79
CA PRO A 100 16.70 10.72 -7.56
C PRO A 100 16.57 9.25 -7.13
N GLN A 101 15.77 9.02 -6.08
CA GLN A 101 15.53 7.69 -5.54
C GLN A 101 14.06 7.28 -5.75
N LEU A 102 13.85 6.03 -6.13
CA LEU A 102 12.55 5.39 -6.17
C LEU A 102 12.55 4.16 -5.27
N ASP A 103 11.71 4.15 -4.25
CA ASP A 103 11.45 2.99 -3.41
C ASP A 103 10.26 2.20 -3.95
N LEU A 104 10.50 1.00 -4.44
CA LEU A 104 9.45 0.11 -4.94
C LEU A 104 8.93 -0.79 -3.81
N CYS A 105 7.68 -0.57 -3.41
CA CYS A 105 6.98 -1.34 -2.38
C CYS A 105 5.97 -2.28 -3.03
N VAL A 106 6.22 -3.59 -3.00
CA VAL A 106 5.32 -4.60 -3.57
C VAL A 106 4.31 -5.04 -2.51
N THR A 107 3.03 -5.00 -2.85
CA THR A 107 1.94 -5.35 -1.95
C THR A 107 0.84 -6.17 -2.64
N HIS A 108 -0.33 -6.28 -2.02
CA HIS A 108 -1.48 -7.06 -2.46
C HIS A 108 -2.64 -6.16 -2.88
N ASP A 109 -3.54 -6.71 -3.67
CA ASP A 109 -4.79 -6.10 -4.10
C ASP A 109 -5.61 -5.54 -2.93
N MET A 110 -5.81 -6.32 -1.87
CA MET A 110 -6.55 -5.86 -0.69
C MET A 110 -5.90 -4.63 -0.04
N THR A 111 -4.58 -4.55 0.03
CA THR A 111 -3.89 -3.37 0.57
C THR A 111 -4.07 -2.17 -0.35
N ILE A 112 -3.99 -2.34 -1.66
CA ILE A 112 -4.24 -1.26 -2.63
C ILE A 112 -5.67 -0.75 -2.53
N PHE A 113 -6.69 -1.63 -2.49
CA PHE A 113 -8.08 -1.22 -2.26
C PHE A 113 -8.24 -0.43 -0.96
N THR A 114 -7.62 -0.94 0.14
CA THR A 114 -7.68 -0.28 1.45
C THR A 114 -7.09 1.11 1.40
N MET A 115 -5.93 1.27 0.76
CA MET A 115 -5.26 2.56 0.64
C MET A 115 -6.05 3.54 -0.24
N ARG A 116 -6.56 3.09 -1.38
CA ARG A 116 -7.38 3.92 -2.29
C ARG A 116 -8.62 4.46 -1.59
N GLN A 117 -9.38 3.58 -0.95
CA GLN A 117 -10.58 3.94 -0.21
C GLN A 117 -10.27 4.82 1.00
N GLY A 118 -9.26 4.45 1.78
CA GLY A 118 -8.94 5.15 3.03
C GLY A 118 -8.30 6.51 2.82
N ALA A 119 -7.50 6.67 1.78
CA ALA A 119 -6.93 7.96 1.41
C ALA A 119 -7.88 8.85 0.58
N GLY A 120 -9.08 8.36 0.24
CA GLY A 120 -10.03 9.13 -0.57
C GLY A 120 -9.63 9.28 -2.03
N LEU A 121 -8.76 8.40 -2.55
CA LEU A 121 -8.36 8.41 -3.96
C LEU A 121 -9.49 7.90 -4.85
N GLU A 122 -9.92 6.67 -4.65
CA GLU A 122 -11.06 6.05 -5.33
C GLU A 122 -11.87 5.21 -4.35
N PRO A 123 -13.20 5.17 -4.52
CA PRO A 123 -14.04 4.27 -3.75
C PRO A 123 -13.79 2.81 -4.12
N VAL A 124 -14.12 1.86 -3.25
CA VAL A 124 -14.01 0.42 -3.54
C VAL A 124 -14.89 -0.04 -4.70
N THR A 125 -15.92 0.73 -5.04
CA THR A 125 -16.77 0.52 -6.22
C THR A 125 -16.14 1.06 -7.52
N GLY A 126 -14.96 1.66 -7.43
CA GLY A 126 -14.20 2.15 -8.57
C GLY A 126 -13.51 1.03 -9.35
N PRO A 127 -12.45 1.35 -10.10
CA PRO A 127 -11.74 0.36 -10.89
C PRO A 127 -11.16 -0.77 -10.04
N ASP A 128 -11.26 -2.01 -10.52
CA ASP A 128 -10.61 -3.16 -9.89
C ASP A 128 -9.09 -2.96 -9.80
N VAL A 129 -8.49 -3.62 -8.81
CA VAL A 129 -7.03 -3.70 -8.71
C VAL A 129 -6.54 -4.81 -9.64
N ARG A 130 -5.72 -4.44 -10.62
CA ARG A 130 -5.13 -5.34 -11.60
C ARG A 130 -3.65 -5.55 -11.34
N PHE A 131 -3.04 -6.48 -12.08
CA PHE A 131 -1.60 -6.62 -12.10
C PHE A 131 -0.92 -5.31 -12.52
N MET A 132 0.12 -4.94 -11.78
CA MET A 132 0.87 -3.69 -11.95
C MET A 132 0.10 -2.42 -11.57
N ASP A 133 -1.09 -2.54 -10.97
CA ASP A 133 -1.73 -1.40 -10.34
C ASP A 133 -0.88 -0.90 -9.17
N GLY A 134 -0.78 0.41 -9.04
CA GLY A 134 0.08 1.02 -8.06
C GLY A 134 -0.45 2.34 -7.51
N LEU A 135 0.16 2.71 -6.41
CA LEU A 135 -0.01 4.00 -5.75
C LEU A 135 1.36 4.64 -5.65
N LEU A 136 1.41 5.95 -5.78
CA LEU A 136 2.64 6.73 -5.73
C LEU A 136 2.55 7.73 -4.58
N MET A 137 3.57 7.77 -3.73
CA MET A 137 3.79 8.86 -2.79
C MET A 137 4.99 9.67 -3.24
N TYR A 138 4.86 10.99 -3.28
CA TYR A 138 5.93 11.89 -3.71
C TYR A 138 5.81 13.25 -3.04
N GLU A 139 6.93 13.95 -2.95
CA GLU A 139 7.00 15.33 -2.49
C GLU A 139 7.06 16.29 -3.68
N ARG A 140 6.32 17.40 -3.57
CA ARG A 140 6.38 18.52 -4.49
C ARG A 140 6.05 19.81 -3.73
N ASP A 141 6.86 20.83 -3.89
CA ASP A 141 6.67 22.15 -3.27
C ASP A 141 6.51 22.07 -1.73
N ASN A 142 7.32 21.24 -1.08
CA ASN A 142 7.30 20.93 0.36
C ASN A 142 5.95 20.34 0.85
N LYS A 143 5.20 19.71 -0.03
CA LYS A 143 3.97 19.00 0.27
C LYS A 143 4.07 17.56 -0.21
N VAL A 144 3.54 16.64 0.59
CA VAL A 144 3.49 15.23 0.22
C VAL A 144 2.15 14.93 -0.44
N PHE A 145 2.21 14.22 -1.55
CA PHE A 145 1.05 13.78 -2.30
C PHE A 145 1.00 12.27 -2.37
N PHE A 146 -0.22 11.74 -2.35
CA PHE A 146 -0.51 10.34 -2.59
C PHE A 146 -1.43 10.24 -3.79
N ALA A 147 -1.06 9.43 -4.78
CA ALA A 147 -1.73 9.37 -6.06
C ALA A 147 -1.97 7.92 -6.50
N SER A 148 -3.05 7.72 -7.23
CA SER A 148 -3.33 6.46 -7.92
C SER A 148 -3.11 6.60 -9.42
N GLN A 149 -2.85 5.47 -10.08
CA GLN A 149 -2.74 5.42 -11.54
C GLN A 149 -4.07 5.72 -12.26
N HIS A 150 -5.20 5.72 -11.54
CA HIS A 150 -6.52 6.04 -12.09
C HIS A 150 -6.85 7.53 -12.04
N GLY A 151 -5.92 8.36 -11.56
CA GLY A 151 -5.99 9.81 -11.58
C GLY A 151 -6.39 10.47 -10.27
N GLY A 152 -6.75 9.71 -9.23
CA GLY A 152 -6.95 10.25 -7.89
C GLY A 152 -5.64 10.78 -7.32
N ILE A 153 -5.66 12.01 -6.76
CA ILE A 153 -4.51 12.62 -6.08
C ILE A 153 -5.03 13.31 -4.83
N VAL A 154 -4.38 13.07 -3.70
CA VAL A 154 -4.65 13.74 -2.42
C VAL A 154 -3.36 14.27 -1.80
N GLU A 155 -3.45 15.39 -1.08
CA GLU A 155 -2.36 15.85 -0.22
C GLU A 155 -2.38 15.02 1.07
N VAL A 156 -1.22 14.56 1.51
CA VAL A 156 -1.07 13.84 2.77
C VAL A 156 -0.93 14.87 3.88
N ASP A 157 -2.04 15.19 4.51
CA ASP A 157 -2.15 16.18 5.58
C ASP A 157 -2.30 15.51 6.97
N ASP A 158 -2.38 16.35 8.01
CA ASP A 158 -2.59 15.87 9.38
C ASP A 158 -3.90 15.10 9.57
N ALA A 159 -4.94 15.38 8.78
CA ALA A 159 -6.21 14.67 8.85
C ALA A 159 -6.07 13.24 8.33
N LEU A 160 -5.36 13.06 7.22
CA LEU A 160 -5.05 11.74 6.68
C LEU A 160 -4.07 10.98 7.59
N MET A 161 -3.08 11.68 8.18
CA MET A 161 -2.13 11.11 9.14
C MET A 161 -2.75 10.85 10.51
N GLY A 162 -3.83 11.52 10.87
CA GLY A 162 -4.61 11.25 12.08
C GLY A 162 -5.15 9.81 12.16
N TYR A 163 -5.17 9.10 11.06
CA TYR A 163 -5.49 7.67 11.01
C TYR A 163 -4.40 6.77 11.62
N ALA A 164 -3.17 7.26 11.74
CA ALA A 164 -2.05 6.50 12.31
C ALA A 164 -2.03 6.51 13.85
N ARG A 165 -2.71 7.47 14.47
CA ARG A 165 -2.80 7.67 15.93
C ARG A 165 -4.10 7.05 16.44
#